data_1a21abb7023d58e83c191124e3b61b1c
#
_entry.id   1a21abb7023d58e83c191124e3b61b1c
#
_cell.length_a   1.000
_cell.length_b   1.000
_cell.length_c   1.000
_cell.angle_alpha   90.00
_cell.angle_beta   90.00
_cell.angle_gamma   90.00
#
_symmetry.space_group_name_H-M   'P 1'
#
loop_
_entity.id
_entity.type
_entity.pdbx_description
1 polymer ?
#
loop_
_entity_poly.entity_id
_entity_poly.type
_entity_poly.pdbx_seq_one_letter_code
_entity_poly.pdbx_strand_id
1 'polypeptide(L)'
;LLDQLGGIALQPDSIRWLLTPSALKAELLTQISQAKIAITIAALYLEDDEAGREILTALMDAKANNPQLDVTVLVDFHRARRGLIGHKGDSGNYLMYRKVMEQAQHPITILGVPVKSREFMGVLHLKGFIIDDTVIYSGASLNNIYLHQGDKYRFDRYHVIDSPELARSMRQMVQDYIVSDKAVTSLTQPQESEQLPDKADVRTLKSRLSAAKYEFAATKRGNRVTPLVGLGRKRNKLNRLIIDLVAESKRSLFICTPYFNPPYILSRALSKHLKQGKRIDIVVGDKTANDFFIPPEEQFSTIGALPYLYEQALRKFAKRQQWAIDSGQLNIHLWKHGRNSYHLKGISSDEQYHLITGSNLNPRAWALDLENGLLIHDKEGRWQSHFAEEQAHILEHTQRLYHYSQIETLKDYPAPVRKIMNRIRRIKADFLLRRIL
;
A
#
# COMPACT_ATOMS: atom_id res chain seq x y z
N LEU A 1 14.31 18.28 11.02
CA LEU A 1 13.02 18.38 10.31
C LEU A 1 11.99 17.43 10.90
N LEU A 2 12.33 16.12 11.06
CA LEU A 2 11.40 15.12 11.59
C LEU A 2 10.89 15.48 12.99
N ASP A 3 11.76 15.98 13.88
CA ASP A 3 11.39 16.42 15.23
C ASP A 3 10.42 17.60 15.23
N GLN A 4 10.50 18.45 14.21
CA GLN A 4 9.64 19.62 14.06
C GLN A 4 8.29 19.30 13.39
N LEU A 5 8.14 18.10 12.85
CA LEU A 5 6.90 17.69 12.24
C LEU A 5 5.86 17.44 13.32
N GLY A 6 4.77 18.19 13.28
CA GLY A 6 3.64 18.04 14.20
C GLY A 6 2.86 16.75 13.92
N GLY A 7 2.24 16.21 14.93
CA GLY A 7 1.38 15.02 14.84
C GLY A 7 0.30 15.02 15.90
N ILE A 8 -0.57 14.05 15.83
CA ILE A 8 -1.62 13.76 16.80
C ILE A 8 -0.97 13.00 17.96
N ALA A 9 -1.17 13.46 19.20
CA ALA A 9 -0.66 12.78 20.38
C ALA A 9 -1.22 11.35 20.48
N LEU A 10 -0.38 10.41 20.83
CA LEU A 10 -0.75 9.01 21.04
C LEU A 10 -0.52 8.60 22.50
N GLN A 11 -1.48 7.89 23.06
CA GLN A 11 -1.34 7.26 24.38
C GLN A 11 -0.50 5.97 24.27
N PRO A 12 0.13 5.51 25.35
CA PRO A 12 0.96 4.31 25.33
C PRO A 12 0.28 3.06 24.75
N ASP A 13 -1.00 2.87 25.08
CA ASP A 13 -1.77 1.68 24.73
C ASP A 13 -2.61 1.85 23.45
N SER A 14 -2.41 2.95 22.71
CA SER A 14 -3.23 3.26 21.56
C SER A 14 -2.86 2.49 20.28
N ILE A 15 -1.76 1.73 20.27
CA ILE A 15 -1.36 0.94 19.10
C ILE A 15 -1.31 -0.55 19.45
N ARG A 16 -1.97 -1.37 18.62
CA ARG A 16 -1.88 -2.83 18.64
C ARG A 16 -1.35 -3.34 17.29
N TRP A 17 -0.49 -4.34 17.33
CA TRP A 17 0.10 -4.99 16.15
C TRP A 17 -0.61 -6.29 15.87
N LEU A 18 -1.04 -6.49 14.63
CA LEU A 18 -1.52 -7.77 14.14
C LEU A 18 -0.44 -8.35 13.23
N LEU A 19 -0.07 -9.62 13.47
CA LEU A 19 1.07 -10.22 12.77
C LEU A 19 0.66 -11.04 11.53
N THR A 20 -0.62 -11.34 11.37
CA THR A 20 -1.09 -12.22 10.29
C THR A 20 -2.29 -11.63 9.53
N PRO A 21 -2.46 -12.02 8.25
CA PRO A 21 -3.65 -11.63 7.48
C PRO A 21 -4.97 -12.14 8.10
N SER A 22 -4.93 -13.32 8.72
CA SER A 22 -6.11 -13.87 9.42
C SER A 22 -6.50 -13.03 10.63
N ALA A 23 -5.51 -12.50 11.37
CA ALA A 23 -5.76 -11.59 12.47
C ALA A 23 -6.36 -10.26 11.97
N LEU A 24 -5.91 -9.75 10.83
CA LEU A 24 -6.52 -8.58 10.19
C LEU A 24 -7.99 -8.83 9.85
N LYS A 25 -8.31 -9.98 9.23
CA LYS A 25 -9.70 -10.35 8.89
C LYS A 25 -10.58 -10.40 10.14
N ALA A 26 -10.12 -11.10 11.17
CA ALA A 26 -10.86 -11.22 12.44
C ALA A 26 -11.09 -9.86 13.11
N GLU A 27 -10.08 -9.00 13.15
CA GLU A 27 -10.18 -7.65 13.70
C GLU A 27 -11.16 -6.80 12.89
N LEU A 28 -11.11 -6.80 11.56
CA LEU A 28 -12.05 -6.08 10.72
C LEU A 28 -13.50 -6.51 10.97
N LEU A 29 -13.79 -7.80 10.98
CA LEU A 29 -15.13 -8.33 11.21
C LEU A 29 -15.64 -7.95 12.61
N THR A 30 -14.77 -8.03 13.63
CA THR A 30 -15.11 -7.63 15.01
C THR A 30 -15.44 -6.14 15.10
N GLN A 31 -14.57 -5.29 14.57
CA GLN A 31 -14.79 -3.83 14.62
C GLN A 31 -16.02 -3.41 13.81
N ILE A 32 -16.25 -4.00 12.64
CA ILE A 32 -17.43 -3.72 11.82
C ILE A 32 -18.72 -4.07 12.59
N SER A 33 -18.76 -5.26 13.23
CA SER A 33 -19.94 -5.70 13.98
C SER A 33 -20.25 -4.85 15.20
N GLN A 34 -19.25 -4.16 15.75
CA GLN A 34 -19.36 -3.32 16.95
C GLN A 34 -19.54 -1.81 16.61
N ALA A 35 -19.48 -1.44 15.35
CA ALA A 35 -19.52 -0.05 14.91
C ALA A 35 -20.85 0.64 15.29
N LYS A 36 -20.77 1.86 15.80
CA LYS A 36 -21.93 2.62 16.30
C LYS A 36 -22.17 3.92 15.55
N ILE A 37 -21.13 4.57 15.03
CA ILE A 37 -21.18 5.92 14.48
C ILE A 37 -20.91 5.91 12.99
N ALA A 38 -19.71 5.45 12.59
CA ALA A 38 -19.29 5.51 11.19
C ALA A 38 -18.23 4.49 10.84
N ILE A 39 -18.33 3.95 9.62
CA ILE A 39 -17.31 3.13 8.97
C ILE A 39 -16.89 3.83 7.68
N THR A 40 -15.61 4.13 7.53
CA THR A 40 -15.03 4.65 6.30
C THR A 40 -13.86 3.75 5.88
N ILE A 41 -14.00 3.10 4.73
CA ILE A 41 -12.98 2.19 4.19
C ILE A 41 -12.36 2.81 2.95
N ALA A 42 -11.02 2.87 2.89
CA ALA A 42 -10.28 3.21 1.69
C ALA A 42 -9.37 2.02 1.31
N ALA A 43 -9.65 1.42 0.15
CA ALA A 43 -8.89 0.31 -0.39
C ALA A 43 -8.77 0.44 -1.92
N LEU A 44 -7.78 -0.23 -2.53
CA LEU A 44 -7.69 -0.27 -3.98
C LEU A 44 -8.93 -0.98 -4.59
N TYR A 45 -9.40 -2.02 -3.93
CA TYR A 45 -10.61 -2.76 -4.31
C TYR A 45 -11.23 -3.52 -3.12
N LEU A 46 -12.51 -3.79 -3.26
CA LEU A 46 -13.29 -4.80 -2.55
C LEU A 46 -13.68 -5.84 -3.61
N GLU A 47 -13.03 -7.01 -3.60
CA GLU A 47 -13.13 -7.98 -4.68
C GLU A 47 -14.41 -8.81 -4.58
N ASP A 48 -14.93 -9.22 -5.73
CA ASP A 48 -16.03 -10.17 -5.83
C ASP A 48 -15.49 -11.61 -5.67
N ASP A 49 -15.03 -11.90 -4.45
CA ASP A 49 -14.60 -13.22 -4.00
C ASP A 49 -15.16 -13.52 -2.61
N GLU A 50 -14.82 -14.67 -2.04
CA GLU A 50 -15.39 -15.14 -0.77
C GLU A 50 -15.14 -14.15 0.37
N ALA A 51 -13.89 -13.73 0.58
CA ALA A 51 -13.54 -12.80 1.65
C ALA A 51 -14.09 -11.39 1.40
N GLY A 52 -14.09 -10.90 0.15
CA GLY A 52 -14.67 -9.61 -0.17
C GLY A 52 -16.19 -9.58 0.05
N ARG A 53 -16.89 -10.66 -0.31
CA ARG A 53 -18.32 -10.81 -0.02
C ARG A 53 -18.60 -10.91 1.48
N GLU A 54 -17.76 -11.59 2.25
CA GLU A 54 -17.89 -11.68 3.71
C GLU A 54 -17.77 -10.29 4.36
N ILE A 55 -16.79 -9.47 3.96
CA ILE A 55 -16.66 -8.10 4.42
C ILE A 55 -17.89 -7.26 4.01
N LEU A 56 -18.33 -7.36 2.76
CA LEU A 56 -19.52 -6.63 2.30
C LEU A 56 -20.77 -7.03 3.09
N THR A 57 -20.96 -8.31 3.35
CA THR A 57 -22.08 -8.82 4.18
C THR A 57 -22.00 -8.25 5.60
N ALA A 58 -20.81 -8.28 6.23
CA ALA A 58 -20.63 -7.71 7.57
C ALA A 58 -20.97 -6.20 7.63
N LEU A 59 -20.61 -5.44 6.59
CA LEU A 59 -20.98 -4.01 6.49
C LEU A 59 -22.49 -3.82 6.35
N MET A 60 -23.14 -4.67 5.57
CA MET A 60 -24.59 -4.66 5.39
C MET A 60 -25.34 -5.02 6.68
N ASP A 61 -24.87 -6.05 7.40
CA ASP A 61 -25.43 -6.48 8.67
C ASP A 61 -25.28 -5.40 9.74
N ALA A 62 -24.10 -4.76 9.81
CA ALA A 62 -23.89 -3.62 10.72
C ALA A 62 -24.84 -2.46 10.42
N LYS A 63 -25.05 -2.14 9.13
CA LYS A 63 -25.98 -1.10 8.70
C LYS A 63 -27.45 -1.48 8.97
N ALA A 64 -27.83 -2.74 8.77
CA ALA A 64 -29.18 -3.24 9.07
C ALA A 64 -29.47 -3.19 10.57
N ASN A 65 -28.52 -3.57 11.40
CA ASN A 65 -28.62 -3.53 12.88
C ASN A 65 -28.64 -2.10 13.42
N ASN A 66 -27.97 -1.17 12.75
CA ASN A 66 -27.97 0.26 13.08
C ASN A 66 -28.20 1.11 11.83
N PRO A 67 -29.45 1.42 11.46
CA PRO A 67 -29.77 2.22 10.26
C PRO A 67 -29.16 3.63 10.25
N GLN A 68 -28.74 4.16 11.41
CA GLN A 68 -28.08 5.46 11.53
C GLN A 68 -26.56 5.39 11.30
N LEU A 69 -25.96 4.19 11.26
CA LEU A 69 -24.55 3.99 11.00
C LEU A 69 -24.18 4.55 9.62
N ASP A 70 -23.22 5.48 9.58
CA ASP A 70 -22.69 5.95 8.29
C ASP A 70 -21.64 4.96 7.76
N VAL A 71 -21.88 4.38 6.58
CA VAL A 71 -20.97 3.42 5.96
C VAL A 71 -20.59 3.88 4.57
N THR A 72 -19.32 4.24 4.41
CA THR A 72 -18.72 4.70 3.15
C THR A 72 -17.50 3.86 2.79
N VAL A 73 -17.51 3.24 1.61
CA VAL A 73 -16.40 2.48 1.04
C VAL A 73 -15.88 3.20 -0.20
N LEU A 74 -14.57 3.46 -0.24
CA LEU A 74 -13.87 4.06 -1.37
C LEU A 74 -13.00 3.01 -2.04
N VAL A 75 -13.19 2.82 -3.35
CA VAL A 75 -12.36 1.95 -4.19
C VAL A 75 -11.91 2.69 -5.43
N ASP A 76 -10.85 2.21 -6.08
CA ASP A 76 -10.45 2.75 -7.38
C ASP A 76 -11.54 2.49 -8.43
N PHE A 77 -11.95 3.54 -9.13
CA PHE A 77 -13.01 3.49 -10.12
C PHE A 77 -12.73 2.49 -11.25
N HIS A 78 -11.55 2.56 -11.82
CA HIS A 78 -11.18 1.71 -12.96
C HIS A 78 -11.04 0.24 -12.53
N ARG A 79 -10.45 0.02 -11.35
CA ARG A 79 -10.27 -1.32 -10.80
C ARG A 79 -11.61 -1.98 -10.43
N ALA A 80 -12.57 -1.21 -9.94
CA ALA A 80 -13.91 -1.72 -9.63
C ALA A 80 -14.71 -2.12 -10.87
N ARG A 81 -14.44 -1.49 -12.02
CA ARG A 81 -15.18 -1.73 -13.26
C ARG A 81 -14.60 -2.81 -14.15
N ARG A 82 -13.34 -3.19 -13.98
CA ARG A 82 -12.76 -4.29 -14.72
C ARG A 82 -12.73 -5.57 -13.89
N GLY A 83 -12.80 -6.71 -14.57
CA GLY A 83 -12.51 -8.00 -13.96
C GLY A 83 -11.01 -8.21 -13.67
N LEU A 84 -10.64 -9.39 -13.26
CA LEU A 84 -9.24 -9.79 -13.09
C LEU A 84 -8.47 -9.64 -14.40
N ILE A 85 -7.19 -9.27 -14.30
CA ILE A 85 -6.32 -9.13 -15.47
C ILE A 85 -6.25 -10.48 -16.21
N GLY A 86 -6.62 -10.47 -17.50
CA GLY A 86 -6.63 -11.68 -18.34
C GLY A 86 -8.00 -12.32 -18.54
N HIS A 87 -9.03 -11.94 -17.80
CA HIS A 87 -10.40 -12.40 -18.04
C HIS A 87 -11.11 -11.52 -19.07
N LYS A 88 -11.78 -12.18 -20.04
CA LYS A 88 -12.64 -11.51 -21.03
C LYS A 88 -14.09 -11.55 -20.52
N GLY A 89 -14.73 -10.40 -20.40
CA GLY A 89 -16.13 -10.27 -20.02
C GLY A 89 -16.39 -9.06 -19.13
N ASP A 90 -17.66 -8.69 -18.98
CA ASP A 90 -18.11 -7.65 -18.04
C ASP A 90 -18.20 -8.28 -16.66
N SER A 91 -17.08 -8.25 -15.91
CA SER A 91 -16.92 -8.94 -14.64
C SER A 91 -16.33 -8.01 -13.56
N GLY A 92 -16.66 -6.73 -13.62
CA GLY A 92 -16.22 -5.75 -12.61
C GLY A 92 -16.89 -5.99 -11.25
N ASN A 93 -16.16 -5.71 -10.18
CA ASN A 93 -16.65 -5.85 -8.80
C ASN A 93 -17.91 -5.00 -8.53
N TYR A 94 -18.09 -3.90 -9.25
CA TYR A 94 -19.27 -3.04 -9.12
C TYR A 94 -20.60 -3.77 -9.36
N LEU A 95 -20.62 -4.84 -10.16
CA LEU A 95 -21.81 -5.66 -10.40
C LEU A 95 -22.28 -6.36 -9.12
N MET A 96 -21.32 -6.86 -8.31
CA MET A 96 -21.64 -7.41 -7.00
C MET A 96 -22.21 -6.33 -6.08
N TYR A 97 -21.61 -5.15 -6.05
CA TYR A 97 -22.08 -4.05 -5.18
C TYR A 97 -23.53 -3.67 -5.54
N ARG A 98 -23.85 -3.50 -6.82
CA ARG A 98 -25.19 -3.21 -7.29
C ARG A 98 -26.19 -4.27 -6.86
N LYS A 99 -25.89 -5.53 -7.15
CA LYS A 99 -26.77 -6.66 -6.82
C LYS A 99 -27.10 -6.73 -5.32
N VAL A 100 -26.11 -6.50 -4.46
CA VAL A 100 -26.33 -6.50 -3.01
C VAL A 100 -27.15 -5.28 -2.58
N MET A 101 -26.90 -4.10 -3.14
CA MET A 101 -27.63 -2.88 -2.79
C MET A 101 -29.07 -2.85 -3.30
N GLU A 102 -29.36 -3.47 -4.44
CA GLU A 102 -30.74 -3.61 -4.95
C GLU A 102 -31.66 -4.40 -3.99
N GLN A 103 -31.09 -5.28 -3.19
CA GLN A 103 -31.82 -6.11 -2.20
C GLN A 103 -31.78 -5.53 -0.78
N ALA A 104 -31.07 -4.44 -0.58
CA ALA A 104 -30.83 -3.88 0.75
C ALA A 104 -31.96 -2.95 1.20
N GLN A 105 -32.48 -3.18 2.41
CA GLN A 105 -33.40 -2.25 3.06
C GLN A 105 -32.68 -0.96 3.48
N HIS A 106 -31.44 -1.08 3.92
CA HIS A 106 -30.59 0.04 4.35
C HIS A 106 -29.26 -0.02 3.57
N PRO A 107 -29.20 0.64 2.40
CA PRO A 107 -28.00 0.60 1.55
C PRO A 107 -26.83 1.36 2.18
N ILE A 108 -25.62 0.93 1.83
CA ILE A 108 -24.36 1.61 2.15
C ILE A 108 -23.84 2.38 0.92
N THR A 109 -22.93 3.31 1.16
CA THR A 109 -22.30 4.09 0.09
C THR A 109 -21.00 3.41 -0.38
N ILE A 110 -20.91 3.07 -1.68
CA ILE A 110 -19.67 2.56 -2.29
C ILE A 110 -19.31 3.47 -3.45
N LEU A 111 -18.18 4.14 -3.36
CA LEU A 111 -17.72 5.17 -4.30
C LEU A 111 -16.51 4.71 -5.10
N GLY A 112 -16.57 4.92 -6.41
CA GLY A 112 -15.45 4.76 -7.32
C GLY A 112 -14.71 6.08 -7.50
N VAL A 113 -13.42 6.11 -7.15
CA VAL A 113 -12.59 7.32 -7.21
C VAL A 113 -11.63 7.25 -8.39
N PRO A 114 -11.82 8.08 -9.43
CA PRO A 114 -10.95 8.11 -10.61
C PRO A 114 -9.80 9.08 -10.40
N VAL A 115 -8.67 8.64 -9.84
CA VAL A 115 -7.48 9.50 -9.64
C VAL A 115 -6.91 10.01 -10.95
N LYS A 116 -7.07 9.25 -12.02
CA LYS A 116 -6.67 9.57 -13.41
C LYS A 116 -7.73 9.08 -14.39
N SER A 117 -7.62 9.51 -15.63
CA SER A 117 -8.54 9.09 -16.72
C SER A 117 -8.40 7.60 -17.12
N ARG A 118 -7.32 6.93 -16.71
CA ARG A 118 -7.06 5.50 -16.97
C ARG A 118 -6.25 4.89 -15.83
N GLU A 119 -6.51 3.62 -15.51
CA GLU A 119 -5.86 2.88 -14.42
C GLU A 119 -4.33 2.87 -14.48
N PHE A 120 -3.75 2.64 -15.66
CA PHE A 120 -2.29 2.60 -15.80
C PHE A 120 -1.60 3.96 -15.57
N MET A 121 -2.37 5.06 -15.59
CA MET A 121 -1.86 6.41 -15.33
C MET A 121 -1.85 6.78 -13.86
N GLY A 122 -2.47 6.00 -12.99
CA GLY A 122 -2.54 6.17 -11.55
C GLY A 122 -3.88 5.76 -10.96
N VAL A 123 -3.85 5.24 -9.75
CA VAL A 123 -4.99 4.66 -9.02
C VAL A 123 -5.18 5.29 -7.64
N LEU A 124 -6.37 5.08 -7.08
CA LEU A 124 -6.64 5.28 -5.67
C LEU A 124 -5.87 4.22 -4.86
N HIS A 125 -4.80 4.63 -4.21
CA HIS A 125 -4.00 3.74 -3.37
C HIS A 125 -4.00 4.18 -1.90
N LEU A 126 -4.97 5.00 -1.51
CA LEU A 126 -5.22 5.33 -0.10
C LEU A 126 -5.52 4.06 0.69
N LYS A 127 -5.05 4.03 1.91
CA LYS A 127 -5.25 2.94 2.85
C LYS A 127 -5.83 3.45 4.16
N GLY A 128 -6.60 2.58 4.80
CA GLY A 128 -7.17 2.81 6.11
C GLY A 128 -8.61 2.30 6.19
N PHE A 129 -8.87 1.55 7.25
CA PHE A 129 -10.21 1.13 7.66
C PHE A 129 -10.52 1.88 8.96
N ILE A 130 -11.40 2.88 8.87
CA ILE A 130 -11.70 3.80 9.97
C ILE A 130 -13.06 3.41 10.50
N ILE A 131 -13.10 2.87 11.69
CA ILE A 131 -14.32 2.37 12.32
C ILE A 131 -14.47 3.09 13.66
N ASP A 132 -15.48 3.92 13.78
CA ASP A 132 -15.67 4.84 14.90
C ASP A 132 -14.35 5.61 15.22
N ASP A 133 -13.75 5.39 16.38
CA ASP A 133 -12.53 6.05 16.83
C ASP A 133 -11.25 5.24 16.57
N THR A 134 -11.37 4.08 15.89
CA THR A 134 -10.27 3.18 15.60
C THR A 134 -9.86 3.26 14.13
N VAL A 135 -8.57 3.31 13.87
CA VAL A 135 -7.97 3.21 12.53
C VAL A 135 -7.21 1.91 12.42
N ILE A 136 -7.66 0.99 11.56
CA ILE A 136 -6.88 -0.16 11.15
C ILE A 136 -6.12 0.24 9.90
N TYR A 137 -4.78 0.26 9.96
CA TYR A 137 -3.94 0.65 8.86
C TYR A 137 -3.13 -0.53 8.32
N SER A 138 -3.23 -0.76 7.02
CA SER A 138 -2.51 -1.81 6.29
C SER A 138 -2.34 -1.42 4.83
N GLY A 139 -1.34 -1.98 4.14
CA GLY A 139 -1.24 -1.94 2.68
C GLY A 139 -2.25 -2.85 1.96
N ALA A 140 -2.99 -3.68 2.69
CA ALA A 140 -3.95 -4.63 2.16
C ALA A 140 -5.13 -3.97 1.43
N SER A 141 -5.70 -4.69 0.47
CA SER A 141 -7.04 -4.52 -0.06
C SER A 141 -7.93 -5.66 0.46
N LEU A 142 -9.18 -5.72 0.01
CA LEU A 142 -10.16 -6.66 0.53
C LEU A 142 -10.44 -7.78 -0.49
N ASN A 143 -9.75 -8.90 -0.32
CA ASN A 143 -9.93 -10.13 -1.12
C ASN A 143 -9.38 -11.36 -0.39
N ASN A 144 -9.60 -12.55 -0.99
CA ASN A 144 -9.17 -13.82 -0.42
C ASN A 144 -7.69 -13.84 -0.01
N ILE A 145 -6.81 -13.35 -0.86
CA ILE A 145 -5.35 -13.44 -0.63
C ILE A 145 -4.90 -12.51 0.50
N TYR A 146 -5.41 -11.29 0.57
CA TYR A 146 -5.06 -10.34 1.64
C TYR A 146 -5.70 -10.70 2.99
N LEU A 147 -6.82 -11.40 2.99
CA LEU A 147 -7.54 -11.78 4.20
C LEU A 147 -7.32 -13.26 4.58
N HIS A 148 -6.38 -13.93 3.88
CA HIS A 148 -6.02 -15.33 4.09
C HIS A 148 -7.23 -16.27 4.05
N GLN A 149 -8.04 -16.11 3.03
CA GLN A 149 -9.11 -17.05 2.73
C GLN A 149 -8.56 -18.14 1.81
N GLY A 150 -8.47 -19.38 2.30
CA GLY A 150 -7.87 -20.51 1.60
C GLY A 150 -6.37 -20.68 1.91
N ASP A 151 -5.64 -21.34 0.98
CA ASP A 151 -4.27 -21.85 1.23
C ASP A 151 -3.15 -20.83 1.03
N LYS A 152 -3.47 -19.68 0.42
CA LYS A 152 -2.48 -18.66 0.09
C LYS A 152 -2.81 -17.34 0.77
N TYR A 153 -1.78 -16.64 1.17
CA TYR A 153 -1.92 -15.27 1.68
C TYR A 153 -0.91 -14.30 1.04
N ARG A 154 -1.24 -13.02 1.16
CA ARG A 154 -0.36 -11.91 0.83
C ARG A 154 0.06 -11.22 2.11
N PHE A 155 1.33 -11.32 2.44
CA PHE A 155 1.87 -10.78 3.68
C PHE A 155 2.01 -9.26 3.58
N ASP A 156 1.41 -8.55 4.55
CA ASP A 156 1.52 -7.10 4.70
C ASP A 156 1.68 -6.73 6.17
N ARG A 157 1.65 -5.45 6.50
CA ARG A 157 1.71 -4.91 7.87
C ARG A 157 0.31 -4.51 8.32
N TYR A 158 0.03 -4.69 9.60
CA TYR A 158 -1.29 -4.46 10.16
C TYR A 158 -1.19 -3.78 11.52
N HIS A 159 -1.67 -2.54 11.61
CA HIS A 159 -1.65 -1.74 12.84
C HIS A 159 -3.06 -1.29 13.17
N VAL A 160 -3.46 -1.47 14.41
CA VAL A 160 -4.72 -0.96 14.95
C VAL A 160 -4.38 0.21 15.85
N ILE A 161 -4.91 1.40 15.54
CA ILE A 161 -4.61 2.63 16.26
C ILE A 161 -5.91 3.21 16.80
N ASP A 162 -6.06 3.16 18.12
CA ASP A 162 -7.19 3.73 18.84
C ASP A 162 -6.91 5.21 19.10
N SER A 163 -7.46 6.08 18.25
CA SER A 163 -7.27 7.53 18.31
C SER A 163 -8.44 8.26 17.65
N PRO A 164 -9.35 8.84 18.45
CA PRO A 164 -10.50 9.60 17.96
C PRO A 164 -10.08 10.73 17.00
N GLU A 165 -8.99 11.41 17.31
CA GLU A 165 -8.52 12.53 16.49
C GLU A 165 -7.95 12.05 15.13
N LEU A 166 -7.21 10.93 15.12
CA LEU A 166 -6.71 10.34 13.87
C LEU A 166 -7.88 9.86 13.00
N ALA A 167 -8.83 9.13 13.58
CA ALA A 167 -10.01 8.63 12.90
C ALA A 167 -10.83 9.78 12.29
N ARG A 168 -11.08 10.84 13.08
CA ARG A 168 -11.77 12.05 12.63
C ARG A 168 -11.02 12.75 11.51
N SER A 169 -9.71 12.96 11.65
CA SER A 169 -8.87 13.61 10.65
C SER A 169 -8.87 12.86 9.33
N MET A 170 -8.78 11.52 9.36
CA MET A 170 -8.79 10.69 8.17
C MET A 170 -10.18 10.70 7.49
N ARG A 171 -11.28 10.60 8.24
CA ARG A 171 -12.65 10.73 7.70
C ARG A 171 -12.88 12.10 7.07
N GLN A 172 -12.48 13.16 7.77
CA GLN A 172 -12.65 14.54 7.29
C GLN A 172 -11.95 14.75 5.94
N MET A 173 -10.72 14.25 5.79
CA MET A 173 -10.00 14.34 4.51
C MET A 173 -10.78 13.65 3.38
N VAL A 174 -11.38 12.48 3.64
CA VAL A 174 -12.21 11.77 2.67
C VAL A 174 -13.44 12.60 2.29
N GLN A 175 -14.13 13.17 3.27
CA GLN A 175 -15.31 14.02 3.04
C GLN A 175 -14.95 15.29 2.25
N ASP A 176 -13.90 15.99 2.65
CA ASP A 176 -13.55 17.30 2.06
C ASP A 176 -13.01 17.19 0.64
N TYR A 177 -12.31 16.12 0.32
CA TYR A 177 -11.58 16.02 -0.97
C TYR A 177 -12.18 15.01 -1.94
N ILE A 178 -12.99 14.04 -1.49
CA ILE A 178 -13.42 12.92 -2.31
C ILE A 178 -14.93 12.81 -2.41
N VAL A 179 -15.65 12.64 -1.31
CA VAL A 179 -17.07 12.21 -1.31
C VAL A 179 -17.99 13.11 -2.13
N SER A 180 -17.81 14.42 -2.04
CA SER A 180 -18.67 15.40 -2.74
C SER A 180 -18.12 15.86 -4.10
N ASP A 181 -17.06 15.23 -4.61
CA ASP A 181 -16.47 15.62 -5.89
C ASP A 181 -17.25 15.01 -7.08
N LYS A 182 -17.52 15.84 -8.11
CA LYS A 182 -18.30 15.45 -9.29
C LYS A 182 -17.71 14.30 -10.10
N ALA A 183 -16.40 14.08 -10.02
CA ALA A 183 -15.76 12.98 -10.71
C ALA A 183 -15.90 11.64 -9.98
N VAL A 184 -16.28 11.67 -8.69
CA VAL A 184 -16.47 10.48 -7.87
C VAL A 184 -17.86 9.91 -8.16
N THR A 185 -17.90 8.61 -8.42
CA THR A 185 -19.09 7.95 -8.95
C THR A 185 -19.63 6.96 -7.93
N SER A 186 -20.95 6.95 -7.71
CA SER A 186 -21.59 5.87 -6.97
C SER A 186 -21.51 4.56 -7.77
N LEU A 187 -20.94 3.53 -7.19
CA LEU A 187 -20.84 2.20 -7.81
C LEU A 187 -22.05 1.32 -7.52
N THR A 188 -22.98 1.81 -6.71
CA THR A 188 -24.22 1.10 -6.34
C THR A 188 -25.42 1.55 -7.14
N GLN A 189 -25.36 2.72 -7.75
CA GLN A 189 -26.45 3.26 -8.59
C GLN A 189 -26.27 2.82 -10.06
N PRO A 190 -27.26 2.16 -10.69
CA PRO A 190 -27.12 1.62 -12.05
C PRO A 190 -26.68 2.66 -13.08
N GLN A 191 -27.31 3.81 -13.10
CA GLN A 191 -27.04 4.86 -14.09
C GLN A 191 -25.65 5.47 -13.92
N GLU A 192 -25.20 5.69 -12.70
CA GLU A 192 -23.90 6.30 -12.41
C GLU A 192 -22.74 5.32 -12.59
N SER A 193 -22.90 4.06 -12.15
CA SER A 193 -21.85 3.05 -12.19
C SER A 193 -21.44 2.67 -13.63
N GLU A 194 -22.28 2.89 -14.62
CA GLU A 194 -22.00 2.60 -16.04
C GLU A 194 -21.38 3.78 -16.79
N GLN A 195 -21.48 4.99 -16.27
CA GLN A 195 -20.91 6.18 -16.90
C GLN A 195 -19.41 6.32 -16.59
N LEU A 196 -18.66 6.81 -17.59
CA LEU A 196 -17.29 7.24 -17.38
C LEU A 196 -17.26 8.67 -16.85
N PRO A 197 -16.49 8.97 -15.82
CA PRO A 197 -16.36 10.33 -15.33
C PRO A 197 -15.81 11.26 -16.40
N ASP A 198 -16.30 12.50 -16.42
CA ASP A 198 -15.79 13.52 -17.35
C ASP A 198 -14.30 13.79 -17.12
N LYS A 199 -13.54 13.93 -18.23
CA LYS A 199 -12.10 14.13 -18.15
C LYS A 199 -11.69 15.47 -17.50
N ALA A 200 -12.54 16.50 -17.60
CA ALA A 200 -12.29 17.79 -16.95
C ALA A 200 -12.51 17.67 -15.45
N ASP A 201 -13.57 16.99 -15.02
CA ASP A 201 -13.84 16.73 -13.62
C ASP A 201 -12.75 15.87 -12.99
N VAL A 202 -12.27 14.82 -13.67
CA VAL A 202 -11.12 14.01 -13.19
C VAL A 202 -9.85 14.86 -13.05
N ARG A 203 -9.61 15.83 -13.94
CA ARG A 203 -8.46 16.76 -13.81
C ARG A 203 -8.61 17.68 -12.62
N THR A 204 -9.83 18.16 -12.35
CA THR A 204 -10.15 19.01 -11.19
C THR A 204 -9.96 18.23 -9.89
N LEU A 205 -10.54 17.02 -9.80
CA LEU A 205 -10.34 16.11 -8.67
C LEU A 205 -8.84 15.87 -8.41
N LYS A 206 -8.08 15.52 -9.44
CA LYS A 206 -6.62 15.32 -9.32
C LYS A 206 -5.91 16.55 -8.74
N SER A 207 -6.28 17.75 -9.17
CA SER A 207 -5.70 19.00 -8.65
C SER A 207 -6.00 19.15 -7.16
N ARG A 208 -7.24 18.92 -6.74
CA ARG A 208 -7.67 18.94 -5.33
C ARG A 208 -6.92 17.88 -4.52
N LEU A 209 -6.85 16.63 -4.99
CA LEU A 209 -6.14 15.54 -4.32
C LEU A 209 -4.63 15.81 -4.19
N SER A 210 -4.02 16.52 -5.16
CA SER A 210 -2.61 16.91 -5.07
C SER A 210 -2.35 17.97 -3.98
N ALA A 211 -3.38 18.69 -3.55
CA ALA A 211 -3.34 19.66 -2.46
C ALA A 211 -3.92 19.10 -1.15
N ALA A 212 -4.40 17.86 -1.15
CA ALA A 212 -5.03 17.25 0.01
C ALA A 212 -4.10 17.17 1.21
N LYS A 213 -4.68 17.30 2.39
CA LYS A 213 -3.98 17.22 3.68
C LYS A 213 -4.93 16.71 4.74
N TYR A 214 -4.36 16.15 5.76
CA TYR A 214 -5.08 15.83 6.99
C TYR A 214 -5.05 17.05 7.93
N GLU A 215 -6.19 17.40 8.50
CA GLU A 215 -6.33 18.48 9.47
C GLU A 215 -6.44 17.88 10.88
N PHE A 216 -5.61 18.34 11.79
CA PHE A 216 -5.58 17.89 13.19
C PHE A 216 -4.90 18.92 14.09
N ALA A 217 -5.16 18.83 15.39
CA ALA A 217 -4.46 19.61 16.41
C ALA A 217 -3.03 19.06 16.59
N ALA A 218 -2.04 19.76 16.06
CA ALA A 218 -0.67 19.27 16.01
C ALA A 218 0.09 19.51 17.30
N THR A 219 0.67 18.43 17.89
CA THR A 219 1.72 18.53 18.91
C THR A 219 3.09 18.17 18.34
N LYS A 220 4.15 18.72 18.93
CA LYS A 220 5.54 18.34 18.65
C LYS A 220 6.16 17.57 19.82
N ARG A 221 5.42 17.35 20.90
CA ARG A 221 5.89 16.69 22.13
C ARG A 221 5.43 15.25 22.17
N GLY A 222 6.20 14.43 22.87
CA GLY A 222 5.88 13.03 23.17
C GLY A 222 5.69 12.14 21.94
N ASN A 223 5.09 11.00 22.19
CA ASN A 223 4.72 10.03 21.16
C ASN A 223 3.51 10.54 20.38
N ARG A 224 3.59 10.42 19.04
CA ARG A 224 2.55 10.97 18.17
C ARG A 224 2.51 10.26 16.80
N VAL A 225 1.43 10.43 16.09
CA VAL A 225 1.27 10.00 14.70
C VAL A 225 1.02 11.18 13.78
N THR A 226 1.73 11.25 12.67
CA THR A 226 1.52 12.27 11.64
C THR A 226 0.95 11.59 10.39
N PRO A 227 -0.34 11.79 10.08
CA PRO A 227 -0.92 11.32 8.85
C PRO A 227 -0.49 12.19 7.66
N LEU A 228 -0.12 11.57 6.55
CA LEU A 228 0.29 12.23 5.32
C LEU A 228 -0.40 11.62 4.10
N VAL A 229 -0.68 12.48 3.13
CA VAL A 229 -1.21 12.08 1.83
C VAL A 229 -0.41 12.75 0.73
N GLY A 230 -0.31 12.11 -0.42
CA GLY A 230 0.42 12.68 -1.54
C GLY A 230 0.03 12.10 -2.89
N LEU A 231 0.02 12.96 -3.91
CA LEU A 231 -0.20 12.62 -5.30
C LEU A 231 0.78 13.38 -6.20
N GLY A 232 1.46 12.64 -7.06
CA GLY A 232 2.39 13.25 -8.03
C GLY A 232 3.79 13.50 -7.48
N ARG A 233 4.69 13.98 -8.35
CA ARG A 233 6.11 14.17 -8.03
C ARG A 233 6.40 15.48 -7.30
N LYS A 234 5.61 16.52 -7.58
CA LYS A 234 5.84 17.88 -7.06
C LYS A 234 4.92 18.15 -5.88
N ARG A 235 5.44 18.85 -4.85
CA ARG A 235 4.69 19.25 -3.65
C ARG A 235 4.07 18.09 -2.86
N ASN A 236 4.55 16.87 -3.07
CA ASN A 236 4.09 15.67 -2.40
C ASN A 236 4.78 15.54 -1.04
N LYS A 237 4.00 15.77 0.03
CA LYS A 237 4.51 15.76 1.40
C LYS A 237 4.95 14.36 1.85
N LEU A 238 4.26 13.31 1.40
CA LEU A 238 4.63 11.92 1.70
C LEU A 238 5.99 11.57 1.07
N ASN A 239 6.18 11.90 -0.22
CA ASN A 239 7.46 11.67 -0.88
C ASN A 239 8.60 12.45 -0.21
N ARG A 240 8.34 13.69 0.21
CA ARG A 240 9.32 14.49 0.92
C ARG A 240 9.69 13.85 2.26
N LEU A 241 8.70 13.41 3.03
CA LEU A 241 8.93 12.71 4.29
C LEU A 241 9.81 11.47 4.09
N ILE A 242 9.55 10.66 3.05
CA ILE A 242 10.35 9.48 2.75
C ILE A 242 11.83 9.84 2.54
N ILE A 243 12.10 10.93 1.83
CA ILE A 243 13.48 11.41 1.64
C ILE A 243 14.08 11.95 2.94
N ASP A 244 13.29 12.71 3.72
CA ASP A 244 13.73 13.29 4.99
C ASP A 244 14.06 12.16 6.02
N LEU A 245 13.26 11.07 6.07
CA LEU A 245 13.55 9.90 6.91
C LEU A 245 14.91 9.29 6.59
N VAL A 246 15.22 9.13 5.30
CA VAL A 246 16.52 8.59 4.88
C VAL A 246 17.65 9.59 5.16
N ALA A 247 17.45 10.86 4.90
CA ALA A 247 18.47 11.90 5.03
C ALA A 247 18.83 12.21 6.47
N GLU A 248 17.84 12.22 7.38
CA GLU A 248 18.03 12.56 8.80
C GLU A 248 18.35 11.38 9.69
N SER A 249 18.20 10.14 9.22
CA SER A 249 18.62 8.96 9.97
C SER A 249 20.08 9.06 10.35
N LYS A 250 20.38 8.78 11.61
CA LYS A 250 21.71 8.90 12.19
C LYS A 250 22.44 7.57 12.23
N ARG A 251 21.73 6.45 12.40
CA ARG A 251 22.29 5.12 12.64
C ARG A 251 21.85 4.10 11.59
N SER A 252 20.53 3.89 11.46
CA SER A 252 20.02 2.75 10.73
C SER A 252 18.65 3.00 10.11
N LEU A 253 18.43 2.30 9.01
CA LEU A 253 17.14 2.23 8.33
C LEU A 253 16.71 0.76 8.19
N PHE A 254 15.44 0.48 8.44
CA PHE A 254 14.80 -0.78 8.09
C PHE A 254 13.70 -0.48 7.06
N ILE A 255 13.83 -1.03 5.86
CA ILE A 255 12.99 -0.70 4.71
C ILE A 255 12.30 -1.95 4.19
N CYS A 256 10.99 -1.91 4.03
CA CYS A 256 10.20 -2.94 3.37
C CYS A 256 9.64 -2.40 2.06
N THR A 257 9.76 -3.18 0.99
CA THR A 257 9.11 -2.91 -0.30
C THR A 257 8.87 -4.21 -1.07
N PRO A 258 7.69 -4.40 -1.68
CA PRO A 258 7.43 -5.63 -2.43
C PRO A 258 8.18 -5.67 -3.77
N TYR A 259 8.43 -4.49 -4.37
CA TYR A 259 8.96 -4.36 -5.73
C TYR A 259 10.17 -3.43 -5.72
N PHE A 260 11.38 -4.01 -5.71
CA PHE A 260 12.59 -3.21 -5.60
C PHE A 260 12.89 -2.45 -6.91
N ASN A 261 12.37 -1.25 -7.01
CA ASN A 261 12.69 -0.30 -8.07
C ASN A 261 12.58 1.12 -7.52
N PRO A 262 13.45 1.53 -6.57
CA PRO A 262 13.31 2.85 -5.94
C PRO A 262 13.52 3.98 -6.97
N PRO A 263 12.74 5.08 -6.86
CA PRO A 263 12.97 6.27 -7.65
C PRO A 263 14.42 6.75 -7.52
N TYR A 264 14.97 7.36 -8.56
CA TYR A 264 16.37 7.80 -8.59
C TYR A 264 16.76 8.64 -7.36
N ILE A 265 15.88 9.55 -6.94
CA ILE A 265 16.12 10.40 -5.77
C ILE A 265 16.26 9.56 -4.48
N LEU A 266 15.40 8.56 -4.29
CA LEU A 266 15.47 7.65 -3.14
C LEU A 266 16.71 6.76 -3.23
N SER A 267 16.99 6.16 -4.39
CA SER A 267 18.20 5.34 -4.59
C SER A 267 19.49 6.13 -4.30
N ARG A 268 19.54 7.41 -4.69
CA ARG A 268 20.66 8.30 -4.40
C ARG A 268 20.77 8.60 -2.90
N ALA A 269 19.65 8.85 -2.22
CA ALA A 269 19.62 9.10 -0.78
C ALA A 269 20.14 7.87 0.00
N LEU A 270 19.69 6.65 -0.35
CA LEU A 270 20.17 5.39 0.24
C LEU A 270 21.68 5.21 0.02
N SER A 271 22.18 5.44 -1.19
CA SER A 271 23.62 5.35 -1.47
C SER A 271 24.45 6.36 -0.68
N LYS A 272 23.91 7.58 -0.49
CA LYS A 272 24.57 8.60 0.36
C LYS A 272 24.61 8.16 1.83
N HIS A 273 23.51 7.60 2.33
CA HIS A 273 23.40 7.09 3.70
C HIS A 273 24.46 6.00 3.99
N LEU A 274 24.63 5.03 3.07
CA LEU A 274 25.65 4.00 3.17
C LEU A 274 27.07 4.59 3.17
N LYS A 275 27.35 5.56 2.28
CA LYS A 275 28.68 6.24 2.23
C LYS A 275 29.01 7.02 3.51
N GLN A 276 28.02 7.33 4.34
CA GLN A 276 28.19 7.96 5.65
C GLN A 276 28.47 6.94 6.77
N GLY A 277 28.65 5.66 6.44
CA GLY A 277 28.91 4.60 7.41
C GLY A 277 27.69 4.07 8.15
N LYS A 278 26.48 4.41 7.69
CA LYS A 278 25.23 4.06 8.36
C LYS A 278 24.66 2.76 7.82
N ARG A 279 23.86 2.06 8.62
CA ARG A 279 23.30 0.76 8.28
C ARG A 279 21.95 0.86 7.57
N ILE A 280 21.73 -0.04 6.62
CA ILE A 280 20.41 -0.25 5.98
C ILE A 280 20.11 -1.74 5.95
N ASP A 281 18.95 -2.11 6.45
CA ASP A 281 18.31 -3.41 6.24
C ASP A 281 17.16 -3.23 5.27
N ILE A 282 17.12 -3.98 4.17
CA ILE A 282 16.06 -3.93 3.15
C ILE A 282 15.43 -5.31 3.05
N VAL A 283 14.12 -5.39 3.24
CA VAL A 283 13.35 -6.61 2.99
C VAL A 283 12.56 -6.43 1.71
N VAL A 284 12.75 -7.35 0.77
CA VAL A 284 12.03 -7.40 -0.51
C VAL A 284 11.45 -8.79 -0.75
N GLY A 285 10.39 -8.90 -1.51
CA GLY A 285 9.90 -10.20 -1.96
C GLY A 285 10.92 -10.85 -2.91
N ASP A 286 11.20 -12.14 -2.71
CA ASP A 286 11.79 -12.95 -3.77
C ASP A 286 10.91 -12.84 -5.04
N LYS A 287 11.48 -13.01 -6.24
CA LYS A 287 10.67 -12.93 -7.46
C LYS A 287 9.49 -13.88 -7.48
N THR A 288 9.62 -15.04 -6.83
CA THR A 288 8.54 -16.04 -6.72
C THR A 288 7.48 -15.65 -5.68
N ALA A 289 7.78 -14.73 -4.77
CA ALA A 289 6.84 -14.15 -3.82
C ALA A 289 6.17 -12.86 -4.35
N ASN A 290 6.41 -12.50 -5.61
CA ASN A 290 5.76 -11.38 -6.27
C ASN A 290 4.37 -11.78 -6.76
N ASP A 291 3.38 -10.92 -6.62
CA ASP A 291 1.99 -11.17 -7.03
C ASP A 291 1.76 -11.28 -8.53
N PHE A 292 2.73 -10.86 -9.34
CA PHE A 292 2.74 -11.05 -10.80
C PHE A 292 3.55 -12.28 -11.24
N PHE A 293 4.11 -13.04 -10.30
CA PHE A 293 4.88 -14.24 -10.66
C PHE A 293 3.95 -15.33 -11.20
N ILE A 294 4.29 -15.84 -12.38
CA ILE A 294 3.58 -16.94 -13.03
C ILE A 294 4.48 -18.17 -12.93
N PRO A 295 4.05 -19.22 -12.23
CA PRO A 295 4.80 -20.47 -12.15
C PRO A 295 5.05 -21.09 -13.54
N PRO A 296 6.16 -21.85 -13.73
CA PRO A 296 6.51 -22.43 -15.03
C PRO A 296 5.46 -23.36 -15.62
N GLU A 297 4.64 -23.97 -14.79
CA GLU A 297 3.55 -24.88 -15.18
C GLU A 297 2.30 -24.14 -15.70
N GLU A 298 2.20 -22.83 -15.47
CA GLU A 298 1.08 -22.01 -15.92
C GLU A 298 1.38 -21.32 -17.25
N GLN A 299 0.31 -20.97 -18.00
CA GLN A 299 0.46 -20.26 -19.26
C GLN A 299 1.04 -18.85 -19.03
N PHE A 300 2.22 -18.60 -19.55
CA PHE A 300 2.92 -17.34 -19.39
C PHE A 300 2.19 -16.17 -20.09
N SER A 301 2.04 -15.07 -19.39
CA SER A 301 1.55 -13.78 -19.92
C SER A 301 2.60 -12.67 -19.75
N THR A 302 2.47 -11.57 -20.50
CA THR A 302 3.45 -10.46 -20.48
C THR A 302 3.66 -9.84 -19.11
N ILE A 303 2.62 -9.82 -18.27
CA ILE A 303 2.71 -9.27 -16.91
C ILE A 303 3.65 -10.08 -16.02
N GLY A 304 3.79 -11.39 -16.29
CA GLY A 304 4.73 -12.27 -15.60
C GLY A 304 6.21 -11.92 -15.80
N ALA A 305 6.53 -10.96 -16.68
CA ALA A 305 7.89 -10.43 -16.81
C ALA A 305 8.26 -9.40 -15.72
N LEU A 306 7.26 -8.82 -15.01
CA LEU A 306 7.49 -7.79 -13.99
C LEU A 306 8.38 -8.23 -12.83
N PRO A 307 8.19 -9.42 -12.20
CA PRO A 307 9.07 -9.90 -11.14
C PRO A 307 10.54 -9.93 -11.54
N TYR A 308 10.81 -10.32 -12.77
CA TYR A 308 12.17 -10.40 -13.32
C TYR A 308 12.78 -9.00 -13.61
N LEU A 309 11.96 -8.01 -13.98
CA LEU A 309 12.40 -6.62 -14.10
C LEU A 309 12.81 -6.04 -12.75
N TYR A 310 12.04 -6.31 -11.69
CA TYR A 310 12.37 -5.89 -10.32
C TYR A 310 13.62 -6.61 -9.80
N GLU A 311 13.75 -7.91 -10.06
CA GLU A 311 14.96 -8.67 -9.70
C GLU A 311 16.21 -8.11 -10.38
N GLN A 312 16.13 -7.72 -11.66
CA GLN A 312 17.23 -7.05 -12.36
C GLN A 312 17.57 -5.68 -11.76
N ALA A 313 16.58 -4.92 -11.31
CA ALA A 313 16.81 -3.64 -10.63
C ALA A 313 17.52 -3.86 -9.29
N LEU A 314 17.09 -4.86 -8.51
CA LEU A 314 17.73 -5.26 -7.27
C LEU A 314 19.18 -5.71 -7.49
N ARG A 315 19.42 -6.56 -8.49
CA ARG A 315 20.77 -7.03 -8.85
C ARG A 315 21.72 -5.88 -9.19
N LYS A 316 21.25 -4.90 -9.97
CA LYS A 316 22.02 -3.70 -10.30
C LYS A 316 22.36 -2.86 -9.08
N PHE A 317 21.42 -2.71 -8.17
CA PHE A 317 21.62 -1.98 -6.92
C PHE A 317 22.62 -2.72 -6.04
N ALA A 318 22.41 -4.01 -5.79
CA ALA A 318 23.32 -4.85 -5.00
C ALA A 318 24.76 -4.82 -5.55
N LYS A 319 24.92 -4.96 -6.89
CA LYS A 319 26.24 -4.88 -7.53
C LYS A 319 26.95 -3.56 -7.27
N ARG A 320 26.23 -2.43 -7.35
CA ARG A 320 26.84 -1.10 -7.07
C ARG A 320 27.18 -0.91 -5.58
N GLN A 321 26.48 -1.58 -4.71
CA GLN A 321 26.62 -1.47 -3.25
C GLN A 321 27.28 -2.71 -2.63
N GLN A 322 27.95 -3.56 -3.43
CA GLN A 322 28.56 -4.79 -2.91
C GLN A 322 29.52 -4.51 -1.75
N TRP A 323 30.30 -3.44 -1.84
CA TRP A 323 31.18 -2.99 -0.77
C TRP A 323 30.46 -2.79 0.59
N ALA A 324 29.21 -2.29 0.56
CA ALA A 324 28.39 -2.11 1.75
C ALA A 324 27.78 -3.42 2.24
N ILE A 325 27.51 -4.36 1.34
CA ILE A 325 27.09 -5.74 1.69
C ILE A 325 28.26 -6.45 2.38
N ASP A 326 29.46 -6.38 1.81
CA ASP A 326 30.68 -7.01 2.35
C ASP A 326 31.05 -6.49 3.73
N SER A 327 30.83 -5.19 3.98
CA SER A 327 31.08 -4.56 5.28
C SER A 327 29.95 -4.76 6.30
N GLY A 328 28.82 -5.37 5.91
CA GLY A 328 27.63 -5.54 6.77
C GLY A 328 26.80 -4.28 6.98
N GLN A 329 27.10 -3.18 6.30
CA GLN A 329 26.32 -1.95 6.35
C GLN A 329 25.01 -2.06 5.59
N LEU A 330 24.97 -2.83 4.48
CA LEU A 330 23.77 -3.12 3.71
C LEU A 330 23.40 -4.60 3.85
N ASN A 331 22.22 -4.86 4.40
CA ASN A 331 21.66 -6.19 4.48
C ASN A 331 20.40 -6.25 3.59
N ILE A 332 20.41 -7.10 2.60
CA ILE A 332 19.27 -7.34 1.73
C ILE A 332 18.69 -8.70 2.07
N HIS A 333 17.41 -8.73 2.41
CA HIS A 333 16.69 -9.91 2.82
C HIS A 333 15.61 -10.23 1.77
N LEU A 334 15.67 -11.41 1.19
CA LEU A 334 14.72 -11.90 0.20
C LEU A 334 13.66 -12.74 0.92
N TRP A 335 12.43 -12.24 0.98
CA TRP A 335 11.33 -12.92 1.65
C TRP A 335 10.69 -13.95 0.73
N LYS A 336 10.52 -15.18 1.25
CA LYS A 336 9.85 -16.27 0.55
C LYS A 336 9.26 -17.26 1.56
N HIS A 337 7.96 -17.48 1.48
CA HIS A 337 7.26 -18.45 2.30
C HIS A 337 6.29 -19.29 1.44
N GLY A 338 6.71 -20.48 1.02
CA GLY A 338 5.91 -21.34 0.16
C GLY A 338 5.44 -20.65 -1.11
N ARG A 339 4.13 -20.68 -1.37
CA ARG A 339 3.45 -20.04 -2.52
C ARG A 339 2.82 -18.68 -2.16
N ASN A 340 3.12 -18.16 -0.98
CA ASN A 340 2.59 -16.88 -0.51
C ASN A 340 3.33 -15.70 -1.15
N SER A 341 2.67 -14.54 -1.20
CA SER A 341 3.27 -13.33 -1.74
C SER A 341 3.61 -12.31 -0.65
N TYR A 342 4.63 -11.50 -0.92
CA TYR A 342 5.13 -10.45 -0.04
C TYR A 342 4.68 -9.08 -0.55
N HIS A 343 4.07 -8.28 0.32
CA HIS A 343 3.56 -6.98 -0.07
C HIS A 343 3.79 -5.87 0.98
N LEU A 344 4.69 -6.08 1.94
CA LEU A 344 4.99 -5.11 2.99
C LEU A 344 5.66 -3.86 2.43
N LYS A 345 5.32 -2.72 3.00
CA LYS A 345 5.93 -1.41 2.73
C LYS A 345 6.14 -0.66 4.04
N GLY A 346 7.14 0.20 4.02
CA GLY A 346 7.40 1.11 5.11
C GLY A 346 8.87 1.34 5.35
N ILE A 347 9.16 2.31 6.22
CA ILE A 347 10.51 2.69 6.60
C ILE A 347 10.53 2.94 8.10
N SER A 348 11.42 2.26 8.80
CA SER A 348 11.78 2.63 10.18
C SER A 348 13.16 3.26 10.18
N SER A 349 13.30 4.37 10.91
CA SER A 349 14.54 5.14 11.04
C SER A 349 14.94 5.25 12.51
N ASP A 350 16.14 4.79 12.82
CA ASP A 350 16.78 4.90 14.14
C ASP A 350 15.97 4.34 15.31
N GLU A 351 15.02 3.39 15.02
CA GLU A 351 14.09 2.82 16.01
C GLU A 351 13.18 3.86 16.68
N GLN A 352 13.04 5.02 16.07
CA GLN A 352 12.32 6.19 16.62
C GLN A 352 11.19 6.70 15.72
N TYR A 353 11.36 6.53 14.42
CA TYR A 353 10.40 6.97 13.41
C TYR A 353 9.98 5.79 12.55
N HIS A 354 8.68 5.52 12.50
CA HIS A 354 8.14 4.38 11.77
C HIS A 354 7.07 4.86 10.79
N LEU A 355 7.42 4.90 9.51
CA LEU A 355 6.44 5.17 8.45
C LEU A 355 5.76 3.86 8.06
N ILE A 356 4.49 3.75 8.39
CA ILE A 356 3.58 2.73 7.86
C ILE A 356 2.84 3.33 6.67
N THR A 357 2.87 2.66 5.51
CA THR A 357 2.35 3.22 4.26
C THR A 357 1.92 2.14 3.28
N GLY A 358 0.97 2.48 2.41
CA GLY A 358 0.62 1.69 1.23
C GLY A 358 1.60 1.88 0.06
N SER A 359 2.43 2.92 0.10
CA SER A 359 3.34 3.26 -1.01
C SER A 359 4.40 2.19 -1.23
N ASN A 360 4.48 1.67 -2.45
CA ASN A 360 5.45 0.65 -2.85
C ASN A 360 6.89 1.17 -2.98
N LEU A 361 7.16 2.44 -2.68
CA LEU A 361 8.47 3.08 -2.80
C LEU A 361 9.08 2.96 -4.21
N ASN A 362 8.25 2.85 -5.24
CA ASN A 362 8.63 2.73 -6.64
C ASN A 362 8.21 3.98 -7.45
N PRO A 363 8.64 4.15 -8.70
CA PRO A 363 8.32 5.33 -9.51
C PRO A 363 6.82 5.54 -9.75
N ARG A 364 6.04 4.46 -9.80
CA ARG A 364 4.58 4.51 -9.96
C ARG A 364 3.93 5.17 -8.73
N ALA A 365 4.17 4.62 -7.54
CA ALA A 365 3.69 5.19 -6.29
C ALA A 365 4.17 6.65 -6.10
N TRP A 366 5.41 6.92 -6.51
CA TRP A 366 6.03 8.25 -6.39
C TRP A 366 5.37 9.32 -7.25
N ALA A 367 4.86 8.96 -8.43
CA ALA A 367 4.46 9.91 -9.46
C ALA A 367 3.01 9.85 -9.88
N LEU A 368 2.35 8.71 -9.74
CA LEU A 368 1.08 8.43 -10.40
C LEU A 368 -0.05 8.17 -9.42
N ASP A 369 0.18 7.36 -8.39
CA ASP A 369 -0.86 6.89 -7.50
C ASP A 369 -1.14 7.91 -6.37
N LEU A 370 -2.37 7.92 -5.87
CA LEU A 370 -2.74 8.67 -4.66
C LEU A 370 -2.40 7.80 -3.44
N GLU A 371 -1.37 8.19 -2.74
CA GLU A 371 -0.81 7.43 -1.61
C GLU A 371 -1.01 8.14 -0.28
N ASN A 372 -1.07 7.38 0.80
CA ASN A 372 -0.98 7.92 2.15
C ASN A 372 -0.02 7.11 3.03
N GLY A 373 0.24 7.62 4.22
CA GLY A 373 1.03 6.97 5.24
C GLY A 373 0.86 7.64 6.59
N LEU A 374 1.18 6.89 7.62
CA LEU A 374 1.19 7.35 9.01
C LEU A 374 2.63 7.28 9.51
N LEU A 375 3.20 8.41 9.90
CA LEU A 375 4.48 8.44 10.57
C LEU A 375 4.28 8.38 12.08
N ILE A 376 4.67 7.30 12.70
CA ILE A 376 4.70 7.12 14.14
C ILE A 376 6.03 7.65 14.67
N HIS A 377 5.98 8.59 15.62
CA HIS A 377 7.12 9.12 16.34
C HIS A 377 7.17 8.48 17.71
N ASP A 378 8.05 7.50 17.90
CA ASP A 378 8.28 6.85 19.19
C ASP A 378 9.42 7.52 19.95
N LYS A 379 9.15 8.75 20.41
CA LYS A 379 10.16 9.58 21.09
C LYS A 379 10.59 9.03 22.45
N GLU A 380 9.71 8.31 23.10
CA GLU A 380 9.91 7.78 24.45
C GLU A 380 10.29 6.29 24.42
N GLY A 381 10.40 5.66 23.23
CA GLY A 381 10.71 4.25 23.07
C GLY A 381 9.63 3.29 23.59
N ARG A 382 8.38 3.76 23.65
CA ARG A 382 7.25 2.99 24.20
C ARG A 382 6.92 1.75 23.38
N TRP A 383 7.10 1.85 22.06
CA TRP A 383 6.73 0.79 21.12
C TRP A 383 7.95 0.10 20.50
N GLN A 384 9.15 0.39 20.99
CA GLN A 384 10.39 -0.15 20.45
C GLN A 384 10.41 -1.70 20.44
N SER A 385 9.94 -2.33 21.54
CA SER A 385 9.81 -3.79 21.61
C SER A 385 8.83 -4.37 20.60
N HIS A 386 7.69 -3.71 20.40
CA HIS A 386 6.67 -4.15 19.45
C HIS A 386 7.16 -4.02 17.99
N PHE A 387 7.82 -2.91 17.64
CA PHE A 387 8.44 -2.76 16.32
C PHE A 387 9.57 -3.75 16.11
N ALA A 388 10.35 -4.07 17.14
CA ALA A 388 11.39 -5.10 17.08
C ALA A 388 10.80 -6.50 16.86
N GLU A 389 9.70 -6.84 17.54
CA GLU A 389 8.95 -8.09 17.34
C GLU A 389 8.38 -8.17 15.92
N GLU A 390 7.75 -7.10 15.43
CA GLU A 390 7.26 -7.03 14.05
C GLU A 390 8.39 -7.22 13.04
N GLN A 391 9.54 -6.58 13.24
CA GLN A 391 10.70 -6.74 12.36
C GLN A 391 11.24 -8.17 12.40
N ALA A 392 11.31 -8.80 13.57
CA ALA A 392 11.71 -10.19 13.70
C ALA A 392 10.77 -11.12 12.95
N HIS A 393 9.46 -10.91 13.08
CA HIS A 393 8.45 -11.67 12.33
C HIS A 393 8.55 -11.46 10.81
N ILE A 394 8.81 -10.23 10.35
CA ILE A 394 9.04 -9.94 8.93
C ILE A 394 10.27 -10.70 8.40
N LEU A 395 11.31 -10.85 9.20
CA LEU A 395 12.57 -11.53 8.83
C LEU A 395 12.49 -13.06 8.89
N GLU A 396 11.49 -13.63 9.54
CA GLU A 396 11.36 -15.07 9.80
C GLU A 396 11.48 -15.95 8.54
N HIS A 397 10.92 -15.48 7.42
CA HIS A 397 10.93 -16.19 6.15
C HIS A 397 11.85 -15.54 5.12
N THR A 398 12.95 -14.94 5.57
CA THR A 398 13.91 -14.27 4.67
C THR A 398 15.20 -15.02 4.53
N GLN A 399 15.81 -14.89 3.35
CA GLN A 399 17.17 -15.28 3.08
C GLN A 399 18.02 -14.04 2.81
N ARG A 400 19.13 -13.90 3.55
CA ARG A 400 20.06 -12.79 3.35
C ARG A 400 20.87 -12.96 2.08
N LEU A 401 20.99 -11.89 1.32
CA LEU A 401 21.84 -11.78 0.14
C LEU A 401 23.26 -11.36 0.55
N TYR A 402 24.25 -12.18 0.28
CA TYR A 402 25.66 -11.89 0.58
C TYR A 402 26.42 -11.36 -0.61
N HIS A 403 26.03 -11.73 -1.83
CA HIS A 403 26.69 -11.26 -3.04
C HIS A 403 25.68 -11.12 -4.19
N TYR A 404 25.83 -10.07 -4.99
CA TYR A 404 24.90 -9.79 -6.09
C TYR A 404 24.79 -10.92 -7.14
N SER A 405 25.81 -11.79 -7.24
CA SER A 405 25.79 -12.93 -8.15
C SER A 405 24.82 -14.04 -7.73
N GLN A 406 24.31 -14.03 -6.50
CA GLN A 406 23.28 -14.96 -6.05
C GLN A 406 21.92 -14.65 -6.69
N ILE A 407 21.77 -13.45 -7.26
CA ILE A 407 20.57 -13.07 -8.02
C ILE A 407 20.76 -13.46 -9.48
N GLU A 408 19.78 -14.13 -10.04
CA GLU A 408 19.78 -14.63 -11.42
C GLU A 408 20.02 -13.53 -12.47
N THR A 409 20.47 -13.94 -13.63
CA THR A 409 20.69 -13.09 -14.79
C THR A 409 19.69 -13.42 -15.90
N LEU A 410 19.66 -12.59 -16.94
CA LEU A 410 18.80 -12.86 -18.10
C LEU A 410 19.02 -14.24 -18.70
N LYS A 411 20.24 -14.81 -18.62
CA LYS A 411 20.57 -16.12 -19.18
C LYS A 411 19.84 -17.25 -18.42
N ASP A 412 19.62 -17.05 -17.15
CA ASP A 412 19.02 -18.04 -16.24
C ASP A 412 17.49 -18.04 -16.29
N TYR A 413 16.88 -17.00 -16.89
CA TYR A 413 15.43 -16.85 -16.95
C TYR A 413 14.76 -17.80 -17.95
N PRO A 414 13.50 -18.19 -17.72
CA PRO A 414 12.71 -18.98 -18.66
C PRO A 414 12.66 -18.36 -20.07
N ALA A 415 12.58 -19.18 -21.10
CA ALA A 415 12.60 -18.71 -22.49
C ALA A 415 11.54 -17.65 -22.83
N PRO A 416 10.28 -17.74 -22.38
CA PRO A 416 9.27 -16.70 -22.61
C PRO A 416 9.67 -15.36 -22.01
N VAL A 417 10.22 -15.37 -20.78
CA VAL A 417 10.71 -14.17 -20.09
C VAL A 417 11.85 -13.54 -20.86
N ARG A 418 12.87 -14.34 -21.24
CA ARG A 418 14.01 -13.87 -22.04
C ARG A 418 13.58 -13.18 -23.34
N LYS A 419 12.59 -13.78 -24.03
CA LYS A 419 12.05 -13.21 -25.29
C LYS A 419 11.47 -11.81 -25.06
N ILE A 420 10.65 -11.63 -24.02
CA ILE A 420 10.05 -10.34 -23.69
C ILE A 420 11.12 -9.34 -23.24
N MET A 421 12.01 -9.73 -22.34
CA MET A 421 13.09 -8.87 -21.85
C MET A 421 14.01 -8.38 -22.97
N ASN A 422 14.35 -9.25 -23.93
CA ASN A 422 15.13 -8.89 -25.10
C ASN A 422 14.37 -7.92 -26.03
N ARG A 423 13.06 -8.12 -26.20
CA ARG A 423 12.22 -7.19 -26.97
C ARG A 423 12.19 -5.80 -26.31
N ILE A 424 11.95 -5.74 -24.99
CA ILE A 424 11.96 -4.49 -24.22
C ILE A 424 13.30 -3.75 -24.37
N ARG A 425 14.43 -4.47 -24.32
CA ARG A 425 15.77 -3.89 -24.51
C ARG A 425 15.97 -3.34 -25.93
N ARG A 426 15.55 -4.08 -26.95
CA ARG A 426 15.71 -3.65 -28.38
C ARG A 426 14.99 -2.35 -28.68
N ILE A 427 13.78 -2.15 -28.10
CA ILE A 427 12.99 -0.92 -28.30
C ILE A 427 13.36 0.17 -27.29
N LYS A 428 14.42 -0.03 -26.49
CA LYS A 428 14.87 0.87 -25.41
C LYS A 428 13.76 1.24 -24.42
N ALA A 429 12.72 0.40 -24.32
CA ALA A 429 11.57 0.63 -23.43
C ALA A 429 11.88 0.33 -21.97
N ASP A 430 12.99 -0.32 -21.66
CA ASP A 430 13.40 -0.63 -20.29
C ASP A 430 13.55 0.65 -19.43
N PHE A 431 14.03 1.74 -20.02
CA PHE A 431 14.13 3.03 -19.35
C PHE A 431 12.75 3.64 -19.06
N LEU A 432 11.79 3.52 -19.99
CA LEU A 432 10.43 4.03 -19.81
C LEU A 432 9.67 3.18 -18.79
N LEU A 433 9.76 1.86 -18.90
CA LEU A 433 9.12 0.94 -17.97
C LEU A 433 9.62 1.13 -16.53
N ARG A 434 10.92 1.30 -16.31
CA ARG A 434 11.48 1.61 -14.98
C ARG A 434 11.06 2.95 -14.39
N ARG A 435 10.47 3.85 -15.18
CA ARG A 435 9.91 5.12 -14.73
C ARG A 435 8.43 5.05 -14.42
N ILE A 436 7.76 3.99 -14.84
CA ILE A 436 6.32 3.79 -14.70
C ILE A 436 6.02 2.67 -13.70
N LEU A 437 6.89 1.68 -13.62
CA LEU A 437 6.84 0.55 -12.67
C LEU A 437 7.60 0.87 -11.38
#